data_75385ae86f1c6f7cb38c48b0b5acb298
#
_entry.id   75385ae86f1c6f7cb38c48b0b5acb298
#
_cell.length_a   1.000
_cell.length_b   1.000
_cell.length_c   1.000
_cell.angle_alpha   90.00
_cell.angle_beta   90.00
_cell.angle_gamma   90.00
#
_symmetry.space_group_name_H-M   'P 1'
#
loop_
_entity.id
_entity.type
_entity.pdbx_description
1 polymer ?
#
loop_
_entity_poly.entity_id
_entity_poly.type
_entity_poly.pdbx_seq_one_letter_code
_entity_poly.pdbx_strand_id
1 'polypeptide(L)'
;GDGNSGIDMLKRHVSRISTVISDFRMPGIDGLQTLMAVYKLNPEITRIILTGYASVETAIEATNQGIDGFLTKPFDNMELRAKIHDISVRKYLRQFVPESVFQEMNNSAGILKPRYHEVSILFSDIRGFTRMSRDIPPEMLVHYLNDYFFTPMGEIAHSFHGTVDKHIGDSMMVVYGVPVSGQDDPAMAVRS
;
A
#
# COMPACT_ATOMS: atom_id res chain seq x y z
N GLY A 1 -1.22 -20.96 -22.26
CA GLY A 1 -0.13 -21.19 -21.31
C GLY A 1 -0.69 -21.68 -19.99
N ASP A 2 0.13 -22.26 -19.15
CA ASP A 2 -0.22 -22.65 -17.79
C ASP A 2 0.49 -21.73 -16.77
N GLY A 3 0.11 -21.82 -15.50
CA GLY A 3 0.65 -20.95 -14.46
C GLY A 3 2.16 -21.15 -14.21
N ASN A 4 2.67 -22.39 -14.35
CA ASN A 4 4.10 -22.68 -14.17
C ASN A 4 4.95 -21.98 -15.23
N SER A 5 4.56 -22.06 -16.49
CA SER A 5 5.23 -21.37 -17.60
C SER A 5 5.23 -19.84 -17.40
N GLY A 6 4.13 -19.28 -16.85
CA GLY A 6 4.02 -17.86 -16.49
C GLY A 6 5.00 -17.46 -15.40
N ILE A 7 5.10 -18.26 -14.33
CA ILE A 7 6.04 -18.04 -13.22
C ILE A 7 7.49 -18.11 -13.70
N ASP A 8 7.84 -19.06 -14.57
CA ASP A 8 9.20 -19.18 -15.10
C ASP A 8 9.59 -18.02 -16.02
N MET A 9 8.63 -17.50 -16.79
CA MET A 9 8.82 -16.29 -17.56
C MET A 9 9.03 -15.08 -16.63
N LEU A 10 8.23 -14.96 -15.57
CA LEU A 10 8.33 -13.86 -14.60
C LEU A 10 9.71 -13.86 -13.93
N LYS A 11 10.23 -15.00 -13.47
CA LYS A 11 11.55 -15.10 -12.85
C LYS A 11 12.67 -14.50 -13.72
N ARG A 12 12.55 -14.63 -15.04
CA ARG A 12 13.55 -14.11 -16.00
C ARG A 12 13.42 -12.61 -16.25
N HIS A 13 12.25 -12.01 -15.99
CA HIS A 13 11.91 -10.63 -16.38
C HIS A 13 11.25 -9.83 -15.26
N VAL A 14 11.45 -10.21 -13.99
CA VAL A 14 10.74 -9.65 -12.83
C VAL A 14 10.85 -8.12 -12.73
N SER A 15 11.98 -7.53 -13.09
CA SER A 15 12.20 -6.08 -13.07
C SER A 15 11.48 -5.30 -14.18
N ARG A 16 10.94 -5.99 -15.18
CA ARG A 16 10.29 -5.39 -16.35
C ARG A 16 8.78 -5.59 -16.36
N ILE A 17 8.26 -6.34 -15.40
CA ILE A 17 6.83 -6.69 -15.32
C ILE A 17 6.22 -5.93 -14.15
N SER A 18 5.27 -5.06 -14.44
CA SER A 18 4.51 -4.28 -13.44
C SER A 18 3.16 -4.91 -13.09
N THR A 19 2.62 -5.73 -13.98
CA THR A 19 1.28 -6.30 -13.81
C THR A 19 1.24 -7.74 -14.34
N VAL A 20 0.64 -8.64 -13.58
CA VAL A 20 0.33 -10.01 -13.97
C VAL A 20 -1.16 -10.23 -13.89
N ILE A 21 -1.72 -10.74 -14.99
CA ILE A 21 -3.13 -11.07 -15.12
C ILE A 21 -3.24 -12.55 -15.37
N SER A 22 -4.07 -13.25 -14.60
CA SER A 22 -4.28 -14.68 -14.71
C SER A 22 -5.76 -15.04 -14.76
N ASP A 23 -6.11 -16.01 -15.59
CA ASP A 23 -7.40 -16.67 -15.45
C ASP A 23 -7.47 -17.39 -14.12
N PHE A 24 -8.63 -17.38 -13.48
CA PHE A 24 -8.84 -18.10 -12.22
C PHE A 24 -8.67 -19.62 -12.43
N ARG A 25 -9.28 -20.17 -13.48
CA ARG A 25 -9.20 -21.59 -13.81
C ARG A 25 -8.19 -21.81 -14.93
N MET A 26 -7.12 -22.53 -14.63
CA MET A 26 -6.09 -22.93 -15.60
C MET A 26 -5.69 -24.39 -15.38
N PRO A 27 -5.19 -25.08 -16.42
CA PRO A 27 -4.57 -26.40 -16.25
C PRO A 27 -3.35 -26.33 -15.33
N GLY A 28 -3.18 -27.31 -14.46
CA GLY A 28 -2.08 -27.39 -13.51
C GLY A 28 -2.37 -26.56 -12.25
N ILE A 29 -1.53 -25.58 -11.96
CA ILE A 29 -1.79 -24.64 -10.88
C ILE A 29 -2.81 -23.58 -11.32
N ASP A 30 -3.75 -23.26 -10.44
CA ASP A 30 -4.77 -22.25 -10.70
C ASP A 30 -4.22 -20.81 -10.71
N GLY A 31 -5.08 -19.86 -11.10
CA GLY A 31 -4.68 -18.45 -11.16
C GLY A 31 -4.33 -17.86 -9.82
N LEU A 32 -4.99 -18.29 -8.75
CA LEU A 32 -4.74 -17.78 -7.41
C LEU A 32 -3.37 -18.26 -6.90
N GLN A 33 -3.06 -19.55 -7.04
CA GLN A 33 -1.75 -20.11 -6.73
C GLN A 33 -0.64 -19.46 -7.55
N THR A 34 -0.90 -19.21 -8.84
CA THR A 34 0.03 -18.49 -9.73
C THR A 34 0.33 -17.09 -9.19
N LEU A 35 -0.70 -16.30 -8.87
CA LEU A 35 -0.53 -14.92 -8.38
C LEU A 35 0.07 -14.86 -6.97
N MET A 36 -0.14 -15.87 -6.14
CA MET A 36 0.57 -16.01 -4.86
C MET A 36 2.07 -16.26 -5.06
N ALA A 37 2.45 -17.06 -6.05
CA ALA A 37 3.85 -17.23 -6.40
C ALA A 37 4.48 -15.94 -6.95
N VAL A 38 3.72 -15.15 -7.73
CA VAL A 38 4.13 -13.80 -8.18
C VAL A 38 4.40 -12.88 -6.99
N TYR A 39 3.53 -12.86 -5.98
CA TYR A 39 3.73 -12.06 -4.77
C TYR A 39 5.03 -12.38 -4.04
N LYS A 40 5.35 -13.67 -3.91
CA LYS A 40 6.58 -14.10 -3.26
C LYS A 40 7.84 -13.69 -4.04
N LEU A 41 7.74 -13.51 -5.35
CA LEU A 41 8.85 -13.06 -6.20
C LEU A 41 9.01 -11.54 -6.16
N ASN A 42 7.92 -10.80 -6.21
CA ASN A 42 7.90 -9.35 -6.12
C ASN A 42 6.50 -8.85 -5.69
N PRO A 43 6.35 -8.37 -4.44
CA PRO A 43 5.08 -7.83 -3.93
C PRO A 43 4.54 -6.62 -4.69
N GLU A 44 5.42 -5.85 -5.34
CA GLU A 44 5.06 -4.62 -6.06
C GLU A 44 4.31 -4.90 -7.38
N ILE A 45 4.42 -6.12 -7.92
CA ILE A 45 3.70 -6.49 -9.14
C ILE A 45 2.19 -6.50 -8.86
N THR A 46 1.45 -5.74 -9.65
CA THR A 46 -0.02 -5.73 -9.59
C THR A 46 -0.58 -7.08 -10.07
N ARG A 47 -1.47 -7.69 -9.29
CA ARG A 47 -2.00 -9.03 -9.52
C ARG A 47 -3.49 -8.97 -9.71
N ILE A 48 -3.95 -9.42 -10.89
CA ILE A 48 -5.35 -9.34 -11.31
C ILE A 48 -5.84 -10.72 -11.73
N ILE A 49 -7.00 -11.14 -11.23
CA ILE A 49 -7.68 -12.37 -11.63
C ILE A 49 -8.78 -12.08 -12.65
N LEU A 50 -8.81 -12.90 -13.70
CA LEU A 50 -9.93 -12.97 -14.63
C LEU A 50 -10.83 -14.15 -14.26
N THR A 51 -12.13 -13.91 -14.12
CA THR A 51 -13.09 -14.97 -13.76
C THR A 51 -14.33 -14.92 -14.64
N GLY A 52 -14.83 -16.07 -15.07
CA GLY A 52 -16.11 -16.18 -15.76
C GLY A 52 -17.32 -16.22 -14.80
N TYR A 53 -17.07 -16.45 -13.51
CA TYR A 53 -18.07 -16.50 -12.46
C TYR A 53 -17.52 -15.76 -11.24
N ALA A 54 -17.98 -14.54 -11.03
CA ALA A 54 -17.74 -13.84 -9.78
C ALA A 54 -18.76 -14.33 -8.74
N SER A 55 -18.49 -15.46 -8.07
CA SER A 55 -19.18 -15.70 -6.81
C SER A 55 -18.57 -14.78 -5.74
N VAL A 56 -19.39 -14.35 -4.81
CA VAL A 56 -18.94 -13.51 -3.67
C VAL A 56 -17.83 -14.23 -2.90
N GLU A 57 -17.93 -15.56 -2.79
CA GLU A 57 -16.93 -16.40 -2.12
C GLU A 57 -15.56 -16.34 -2.81
N THR A 58 -15.52 -16.44 -4.13
CA THR A 58 -14.27 -16.37 -4.90
C THR A 58 -13.60 -14.98 -4.80
N ALA A 59 -14.40 -13.93 -4.78
CA ALA A 59 -13.90 -12.56 -4.62
C ALA A 59 -13.35 -12.34 -3.20
N ILE A 60 -14.00 -12.84 -2.18
CA ILE A 60 -13.56 -12.79 -0.77
C ILE A 60 -12.24 -13.58 -0.61
N GLU A 61 -12.17 -14.79 -1.13
CA GLU A 61 -10.95 -15.61 -1.06
C GLU A 61 -9.77 -14.93 -1.74
N ALA A 62 -9.95 -14.38 -2.95
CA ALA A 62 -8.92 -13.64 -3.67
C ALA A 62 -8.46 -12.40 -2.88
N THR A 63 -9.39 -11.65 -2.29
CA THR A 63 -9.09 -10.48 -1.48
C THR A 63 -8.30 -10.85 -0.21
N ASN A 64 -8.71 -11.91 0.49
CA ASN A 64 -8.02 -12.41 1.69
C ASN A 64 -6.60 -12.90 1.39
N GLN A 65 -6.35 -13.35 0.18
CA GLN A 65 -5.01 -13.74 -0.29
C GLN A 65 -4.22 -12.57 -0.90
N GLY A 66 -4.72 -11.35 -0.76
CA GLY A 66 -4.01 -10.13 -1.15
C GLY A 66 -3.92 -9.91 -2.66
N ILE A 67 -4.86 -10.42 -3.45
CA ILE A 67 -4.98 -10.09 -4.88
C ILE A 67 -5.42 -8.64 -5.02
N ASP A 68 -4.78 -7.88 -5.92
CA ASP A 68 -5.02 -6.43 -6.05
C ASP A 68 -6.35 -6.11 -6.76
N GLY A 69 -6.87 -7.05 -7.57
CA GLY A 69 -8.17 -6.89 -8.21
C GLY A 69 -8.63 -8.08 -9.05
N PHE A 70 -9.88 -8.02 -9.47
CA PHE A 70 -10.47 -9.02 -10.37
C PHE A 70 -11.28 -8.34 -11.47
N LEU A 71 -11.45 -9.05 -12.59
CA LEU A 71 -12.29 -8.65 -13.71
C LEU A 71 -13.15 -9.83 -14.15
N THR A 72 -14.44 -9.59 -14.33
CA THR A 72 -15.41 -10.63 -14.71
C THR A 72 -15.54 -10.71 -16.23
N LYS A 73 -15.44 -11.91 -16.78
CA LYS A 73 -15.71 -12.18 -18.20
C LYS A 73 -17.24 -12.23 -18.44
N PRO A 74 -17.75 -11.75 -19.58
CA PRO A 74 -17.02 -11.16 -20.72
C PRO A 74 -16.64 -9.69 -20.48
N PHE A 75 -15.52 -9.23 -21.01
CA PHE A 75 -15.06 -7.85 -21.01
C PHE A 75 -14.48 -7.49 -22.35
N ASP A 76 -14.52 -6.22 -22.70
CA ASP A 76 -13.80 -5.71 -23.86
C ASP A 76 -12.40 -5.17 -23.50
N ASN A 77 -11.63 -4.80 -24.55
CA ASN A 77 -10.26 -4.31 -24.34
C ASN A 77 -10.22 -2.94 -23.62
N MET A 78 -11.25 -2.11 -23.77
CA MET A 78 -11.32 -0.81 -23.08
C MET A 78 -11.58 -1.01 -21.60
N GLU A 79 -12.53 -1.87 -21.26
CA GLU A 79 -12.85 -2.23 -19.87
C GLU A 79 -11.64 -2.86 -19.18
N LEU A 80 -10.95 -3.80 -19.84
CA LEU A 80 -9.74 -4.42 -19.32
C LEU A 80 -8.67 -3.37 -19.00
N ARG A 81 -8.37 -2.48 -19.94
CA ARG A 81 -7.35 -1.44 -19.76
C ARG A 81 -7.72 -0.45 -18.65
N ALA A 82 -8.97 0.00 -18.61
CA ALA A 82 -9.47 0.90 -17.58
C ALA A 82 -9.36 0.26 -16.19
N LYS A 83 -9.72 -1.02 -16.06
CA LYS A 83 -9.64 -1.76 -14.79
C LYS A 83 -8.21 -1.98 -14.34
N ILE A 84 -7.30 -2.36 -15.25
CA ILE A 84 -5.88 -2.50 -14.96
C ILE A 84 -5.31 -1.17 -14.44
N HIS A 85 -5.63 -0.07 -15.14
CA HIS A 85 -5.18 1.26 -14.73
C HIS A 85 -5.68 1.63 -13.34
N ASP A 86 -6.98 1.50 -13.07
CA ASP A 86 -7.60 1.79 -11.77
C ASP A 86 -6.95 0.98 -10.64
N ILE A 87 -6.79 -0.33 -10.81
CA ILE A 87 -6.18 -1.21 -9.82
C ILE A 87 -4.71 -0.83 -9.57
N SER A 88 -3.94 -0.56 -10.64
CA SER A 88 -2.53 -0.20 -10.53
C SER A 88 -2.34 1.15 -9.84
N VAL A 89 -3.18 2.14 -10.17
CA VAL A 89 -3.16 3.46 -9.52
C VAL A 89 -3.52 3.33 -8.03
N ARG A 90 -4.56 2.56 -7.70
CA ARG A 90 -4.95 2.33 -6.29
C ARG A 90 -3.83 1.65 -5.50
N LYS A 91 -3.18 0.63 -6.08
CA LYS A 91 -2.04 -0.05 -5.45
C LYS A 91 -0.89 0.92 -5.20
N TYR A 92 -0.55 1.73 -6.20
CA TYR A 92 0.50 2.75 -6.08
C TYR A 92 0.17 3.80 -5.02
N LEU A 93 -1.07 4.30 -4.98
CA LEU A 93 -1.50 5.30 -4.01
C LEU A 93 -1.51 4.78 -2.57
N ARG A 94 -1.78 3.47 -2.35
CA ARG A 94 -1.72 2.86 -1.02
C ARG A 94 -0.35 3.00 -0.33
N GLN A 95 0.73 3.17 -1.08
CA GLN A 95 2.05 3.40 -0.51
C GLN A 95 2.22 4.80 0.09
N PHE A 96 1.39 5.76 -0.33
CA PHE A 96 1.49 7.18 0.06
C PHE A 96 0.31 7.66 0.91
N VAL A 97 -0.77 6.90 0.93
CA VAL A 97 -2.01 7.28 1.62
C VAL A 97 -2.29 6.28 2.73
N PRO A 98 -2.42 6.73 3.98
CA PRO A 98 -2.81 5.86 5.08
C PRO A 98 -4.08 5.08 4.78
N GLU A 99 -4.16 3.82 5.23
CA GLU A 99 -5.31 2.95 4.97
C GLU A 99 -6.64 3.57 5.44
N SER A 100 -6.62 4.31 6.55
CA SER A 100 -7.79 5.02 7.07
C SER A 100 -8.33 6.08 6.09
N VAL A 101 -7.45 6.81 5.42
CA VAL A 101 -7.83 7.79 4.39
C VAL A 101 -8.38 7.07 3.15
N PHE A 102 -7.77 5.96 2.78
CA PHE A 102 -8.21 5.15 1.65
C PHE A 102 -9.61 4.54 1.88
N GLN A 103 -9.88 4.07 3.10
CA GLN A 103 -11.20 3.57 3.51
C GLN A 103 -12.26 4.68 3.46
N GLU A 104 -11.93 5.88 3.95
CA GLU A 104 -12.84 7.02 3.89
C GLU A 104 -13.14 7.45 2.46
N MET A 105 -12.15 7.44 1.57
CA MET A 105 -12.36 7.71 0.13
C MET A 105 -13.33 6.70 -0.51
N ASN A 106 -13.22 5.43 -0.18
CA ASN A 106 -14.12 4.40 -0.69
C ASN A 106 -15.54 4.57 -0.15
N ASN A 107 -15.70 4.87 1.14
CA ASN A 107 -16.98 5.09 1.79
C ASN A 107 -17.69 6.35 1.28
N SER A 108 -16.94 7.37 0.90
CA SER A 108 -17.43 8.67 0.43
C SER A 108 -17.62 8.76 -1.09
N ALA A 109 -17.71 7.63 -1.79
CA ALA A 109 -17.81 7.56 -3.26
C ALA A 109 -16.67 8.32 -3.98
N GLY A 110 -15.49 8.35 -3.38
CA GLY A 110 -14.30 8.98 -3.96
C GLY A 110 -14.23 10.50 -3.82
N ILE A 111 -15.17 11.13 -3.13
CA ILE A 111 -15.21 12.60 -2.97
C ILE A 111 -14.92 12.95 -1.51
N LEU A 112 -13.66 13.29 -1.22
CA LEU A 112 -13.30 13.92 0.04
C LEU A 112 -13.66 15.43 -0.04
N LYS A 113 -14.65 15.85 0.73
CA LYS A 113 -14.98 17.28 0.85
C LYS A 113 -14.09 17.92 1.91
N PRO A 114 -13.58 19.15 1.69
CA PRO A 114 -12.90 19.90 2.74
C PRO A 114 -13.80 20.04 3.97
N ARG A 115 -13.27 19.70 5.13
CA ARG A 115 -13.96 19.79 6.41
C ARG A 115 -12.96 20.15 7.52
N TYR A 116 -13.46 20.78 8.58
CA TYR A 116 -12.65 21.02 9.78
C TYR A 116 -12.68 19.79 10.68
N HIS A 117 -11.51 19.45 11.18
CA HIS A 117 -11.32 18.41 12.18
C HIS A 117 -10.58 18.96 13.39
N GLU A 118 -10.97 18.52 14.56
CA GLU A 118 -10.12 18.62 15.74
C GLU A 118 -9.08 17.53 15.68
N VAL A 119 -7.82 17.90 15.76
CA VAL A 119 -6.68 16.98 15.60
C VAL A 119 -5.65 17.21 16.69
N SER A 120 -4.90 16.18 17.06
CA SER A 120 -3.69 16.29 17.85
C SER A 120 -2.48 16.15 16.95
N ILE A 121 -1.49 17.03 17.10
CA ILE A 121 -0.29 17.04 16.27
C ILE A 121 0.92 16.77 17.15
N LEU A 122 1.70 15.76 16.79
CA LEU A 122 2.98 15.43 17.39
C LEU A 122 4.11 15.86 16.45
N PHE A 123 5.08 16.59 16.99
CA PHE A 123 6.36 16.84 16.35
C PHE A 123 7.46 16.12 17.11
N SER A 124 8.28 15.36 16.41
CA SER A 124 9.50 14.74 16.95
C SER A 124 10.71 15.23 16.17
N ASP A 125 11.85 15.37 16.85
CA ASP A 125 13.08 15.93 16.30
C ASP A 125 14.30 15.25 16.92
N ILE A 126 15.41 15.15 16.16
CA ILE A 126 16.65 14.54 16.64
C ILE A 126 17.55 15.58 17.29
N ARG A 127 17.76 15.45 18.60
CA ARG A 127 18.63 16.37 19.32
C ARG A 127 20.07 16.32 18.80
N GLY A 128 20.57 17.47 18.40
CA GLY A 128 21.96 17.62 17.93
C GLY A 128 22.21 17.12 16.52
N PHE A 129 21.17 16.90 15.71
CA PHE A 129 21.27 16.42 14.34
C PHE A 129 22.24 17.25 13.49
N THR A 130 22.16 18.57 13.52
CA THR A 130 23.03 19.48 12.78
C THR A 130 24.54 19.23 13.08
N ARG A 131 24.88 18.84 14.32
CA ARG A 131 26.26 18.49 14.67
C ARG A 131 26.61 17.10 14.17
N MET A 132 25.74 16.14 14.39
CA MET A 132 25.91 14.75 13.96
C MET A 132 26.07 14.64 12.43
N SER A 133 25.24 15.37 11.67
CA SER A 133 25.21 15.30 10.20
C SER A 133 26.45 15.86 9.53
N ARG A 134 27.27 16.68 10.20
CA ARG A 134 28.51 17.23 9.61
C ARG A 134 29.60 16.18 9.36
N ASP A 135 29.64 15.16 10.20
CA ASP A 135 30.71 14.16 10.22
C ASP A 135 30.29 12.84 9.55
N ILE A 136 29.06 12.76 9.05
CA ILE A 136 28.50 11.54 8.43
C ILE A 136 28.29 11.75 6.93
N PRO A 137 28.78 10.84 6.06
CA PRO A 137 28.49 10.88 4.64
C PRO A 137 26.96 10.92 4.37
N PRO A 138 26.48 11.72 3.40
CA PRO A 138 25.04 11.89 3.14
C PRO A 138 24.27 10.58 2.93
N GLU A 139 24.86 9.61 2.23
CA GLU A 139 24.25 8.31 1.97
C GLU A 139 24.04 7.50 3.27
N MET A 140 25.04 7.52 4.16
CA MET A 140 24.91 6.88 5.48
C MET A 140 23.91 7.62 6.37
N LEU A 141 23.86 8.95 6.28
CA LEU A 141 22.93 9.76 7.06
C LEU A 141 21.48 9.43 6.71
N VAL A 142 21.16 9.32 5.41
CA VAL A 142 19.83 8.91 4.94
C VAL A 142 19.46 7.50 5.43
N HIS A 143 20.42 6.57 5.38
CA HIS A 143 20.22 5.22 5.88
C HIS A 143 19.93 5.22 7.38
N TYR A 144 20.74 5.94 8.18
CA TYR A 144 20.49 6.06 9.62
C TYR A 144 19.15 6.70 9.96
N LEU A 145 18.77 7.78 9.27
CA LEU A 145 17.48 8.42 9.47
C LEU A 145 16.32 7.46 9.19
N ASN A 146 16.37 6.73 8.08
CA ASN A 146 15.31 5.81 7.72
C ASN A 146 15.23 4.63 8.68
N ASP A 147 16.34 3.95 8.96
CA ASP A 147 16.32 2.67 9.68
C ASP A 147 16.18 2.84 11.19
N TYR A 148 16.71 3.93 11.75
CA TYR A 148 16.76 4.10 13.21
C TYR A 148 15.83 5.20 13.75
N PHE A 149 15.24 6.01 12.86
CA PHE A 149 14.35 7.07 13.30
C PHE A 149 13.00 7.02 12.56
N PHE A 150 12.94 7.29 11.27
CA PHE A 150 11.67 7.45 10.56
C PHE A 150 10.84 6.17 10.50
N THR A 151 11.44 5.02 10.19
CA THR A 151 10.72 3.75 10.12
C THR A 151 10.19 3.34 11.50
N PRO A 152 11.01 3.24 12.58
CA PRO A 152 10.51 2.88 13.89
C PRO A 152 9.48 3.85 14.46
N MET A 153 9.71 5.16 14.30
CA MET A 153 8.76 6.17 14.77
C MET A 153 7.45 6.14 13.99
N GLY A 154 7.52 5.89 12.68
CA GLY A 154 6.34 5.72 11.83
C GLY A 154 5.51 4.50 12.22
N GLU A 155 6.16 3.37 12.52
CA GLU A 155 5.51 2.15 13.00
C GLU A 155 4.82 2.37 14.36
N ILE A 156 5.49 3.06 15.28
CA ILE A 156 4.91 3.42 16.58
C ILE A 156 3.70 4.34 16.37
N ALA A 157 3.86 5.44 15.63
CA ALA A 157 2.77 6.36 15.34
C ALA A 157 1.56 5.63 14.74
N HIS A 158 1.79 4.76 13.77
CA HIS A 158 0.74 3.97 13.14
C HIS A 158 0.05 3.01 14.12
N SER A 159 0.79 2.36 15.02
CA SER A 159 0.23 1.48 16.05
C SER A 159 -0.71 2.19 17.03
N PHE A 160 -0.54 3.50 17.19
CA PHE A 160 -1.42 4.40 17.96
C PHE A 160 -2.41 5.19 17.10
N HIS A 161 -2.69 4.74 15.88
CA HIS A 161 -3.62 5.37 14.92
C HIS A 161 -3.21 6.77 14.44
N GLY A 162 -1.94 7.12 14.56
CA GLY A 162 -1.37 8.34 13.99
C GLY A 162 -1.11 8.21 12.50
N THR A 163 -1.23 9.31 11.80
CA THR A 163 -0.89 9.46 10.39
C THR A 163 0.37 10.31 10.28
N VAL A 164 1.46 9.74 9.74
CA VAL A 164 2.65 10.53 9.41
C VAL A 164 2.30 11.47 8.26
N ASP A 165 2.31 12.78 8.51
CA ASP A 165 1.99 13.79 7.51
C ASP A 165 3.20 14.07 6.62
N LYS A 166 4.34 14.37 7.24
CA LYS A 166 5.58 14.66 6.51
C LYS A 166 6.81 14.52 7.39
N HIS A 167 7.97 14.41 6.72
CA HIS A 167 9.28 14.60 7.31
C HIS A 167 9.80 16.02 6.95
N ILE A 168 10.39 16.71 7.91
CA ILE A 168 10.95 18.06 7.75
C ILE A 168 12.40 18.02 8.23
N GLY A 169 13.31 17.67 7.31
CA GLY A 169 14.71 17.42 7.67
C GLY A 169 14.84 16.19 8.54
N ASP A 170 15.26 16.37 9.80
CA ASP A 170 15.37 15.35 10.84
C ASP A 170 14.14 15.28 11.76
N SER A 171 13.10 16.02 11.43
CA SER A 171 11.86 16.06 12.20
C SER A 171 10.77 15.27 11.50
N MET A 172 9.83 14.75 12.28
CA MET A 172 8.64 14.07 11.79
C MET A 172 7.39 14.71 12.37
N MET A 173 6.38 14.96 11.53
CA MET A 173 5.06 15.42 11.92
C MET A 173 4.06 14.28 11.82
N VAL A 174 3.38 14.00 12.91
CA VAL A 174 2.30 13.01 13.00
C VAL A 174 1.00 13.68 13.39
N VAL A 175 -0.09 13.34 12.73
CA VAL A 175 -1.43 13.87 12.99
C VAL A 175 -2.33 12.73 13.47
N TYR A 176 -3.04 12.95 14.57
CA TYR A 176 -4.05 12.07 15.13
C TYR A 176 -5.43 12.71 14.97
N GLY A 177 -6.44 11.92 14.62
CA GLY A 177 -7.79 12.43 14.37
C GLY A 177 -8.10 12.67 12.88
N VAL A 178 -7.32 12.10 11.98
CA VAL A 178 -7.58 12.13 10.53
C VAL A 178 -7.56 10.70 9.96
N PRO A 179 -8.47 10.37 9.03
CA PRO A 179 -9.57 11.19 8.47
C PRO A 179 -10.80 11.28 9.40
N VAL A 180 -10.81 10.52 10.48
CA VAL A 180 -11.91 10.48 11.46
C VAL A 180 -11.32 10.78 12.84
N SER A 181 -11.86 11.79 13.52
CA SER A 181 -11.41 12.14 14.88
C SER A 181 -12.05 11.24 15.93
N GLY A 182 -11.26 10.84 16.93
CA GLY A 182 -11.67 10.08 18.10
C GLY A 182 -11.45 10.86 19.41
N GLN A 183 -12.17 10.49 20.46
CA GLN A 183 -12.02 11.13 21.77
C GLN A 183 -10.65 10.87 22.40
N ASP A 184 -9.99 9.78 22.03
CA ASP A 184 -8.71 9.34 22.57
C ASP A 184 -7.49 9.84 21.79
N ASP A 185 -7.67 10.57 20.68
CA ASP A 185 -6.58 11.07 19.84
C ASP A 185 -5.48 11.83 20.60
N PRO A 186 -5.80 12.74 21.55
CA PRO A 186 -4.77 13.39 22.35
C PRO A 186 -3.98 12.40 23.24
N ALA A 187 -4.67 11.40 23.78
CA ALA A 187 -4.02 10.39 24.63
C ALA A 187 -3.12 9.45 23.78
N MET A 188 -3.55 9.11 22.56
CA MET A 188 -2.74 8.33 21.62
C MET A 188 -1.50 9.09 21.18
N ALA A 189 -1.62 10.39 20.90
CA ALA A 189 -0.49 11.25 20.54
C ALA A 189 0.57 11.35 21.67
N VAL A 190 0.15 11.30 22.93
CA VAL A 190 1.07 11.35 24.08
C VAL A 190 1.73 10.01 24.36
N ARG A 191 1.07 8.91 24.03
CA ARG A 191 1.56 7.53 24.29
C ARG A 191 2.49 7.01 23.20
N SER A 192 2.37 7.54 21.96
CA SER A 192 3.24 7.19 20.86
C SER A 192 4.63 7.82 21.00
#